data_3e75250fca745193f4ea55552ad39492
#
_entry.id   3e75250fca745193f4ea55552ad39492
#
_cell.length_a   1.000
_cell.length_b   1.000
_cell.length_c   1.000
_cell.angle_alpha   90.00
_cell.angle_beta   90.00
_cell.angle_gamma   90.00
#
_symmetry.space_group_name_H-M   'P 1'
#
loop_
_entity.id
_entity.type
_entity.pdbx_description
1 polymer ?
#
loop_
_entity_poly.entity_id
_entity_poly.type
_entity_poly.pdbx_seq_one_letter_code
_entity_poly.pdbx_strand_id
1 'polypeptide(L)'
;AMEDVEVCGEKIKKGDKVILHYHAVNHDEDVFGDDAMVFDIHRAKRTDNLPRQLRSFGVGEHFCLGMNLARMELRIIFEELLPRLRNPKLDGEITYMRNFFTSTIKAMPITFDPEIK
;
A
#
# COMPACT_ATOMS: atom_id res chain seq x y z
N ALA A 1 -21.91 -4.13 -11.53
CA ALA A 1 -22.34 -5.53 -11.53
C ALA A 1 -22.95 -5.91 -12.87
N MET A 2 -22.62 -7.07 -13.38
CA MET A 2 -23.17 -7.58 -14.67
C MET A 2 -24.51 -8.27 -14.49
N GLU A 3 -24.79 -8.74 -13.31
CA GLU A 3 -26.02 -9.41 -12.89
C GLU A 3 -26.31 -9.11 -11.42
N ASP A 4 -27.49 -9.49 -10.92
CA ASP A 4 -27.81 -9.40 -9.49
C ASP A 4 -26.96 -10.45 -8.75
N VAL A 5 -26.22 -10.03 -7.73
CA VAL A 5 -25.38 -10.92 -6.92
C VAL A 5 -25.52 -10.58 -5.44
N GLU A 6 -25.14 -11.52 -4.59
CA GLU A 6 -25.03 -11.30 -3.14
C GLU A 6 -23.58 -11.54 -2.72
N VAL A 7 -23.00 -10.57 -2.01
CA VAL A 7 -21.63 -10.64 -1.48
C VAL A 7 -21.66 -10.33 0.01
N CYS A 8 -21.24 -11.27 0.84
CA CYS A 8 -21.24 -11.15 2.30
C CYS A 8 -22.60 -10.69 2.88
N GLY A 9 -23.71 -11.17 2.33
CA GLY A 9 -25.07 -10.82 2.76
C GLY A 9 -25.63 -9.52 2.13
N GLU A 10 -24.80 -8.75 1.42
CA GLU A 10 -25.22 -7.53 0.73
C GLU A 10 -25.67 -7.81 -0.71
N LYS A 11 -26.85 -7.29 -1.06
CA LYS A 11 -27.44 -7.46 -2.39
C LYS A 11 -26.99 -6.34 -3.34
N ILE A 12 -26.29 -6.73 -4.37
CA ILE A 12 -25.79 -5.84 -5.43
C ILE A 12 -26.64 -6.09 -6.68
N LYS A 13 -27.24 -5.04 -7.21
CA LYS A 13 -28.10 -5.13 -8.41
C LYS A 13 -27.26 -5.03 -9.69
N LYS A 14 -27.77 -5.68 -10.75
CA LYS A 14 -27.25 -5.46 -12.09
C LYS A 14 -27.21 -3.98 -12.44
N GLY A 15 -26.04 -3.50 -12.88
CA GLY A 15 -25.79 -2.09 -13.21
C GLY A 15 -25.21 -1.28 -12.07
N ASP A 16 -25.22 -1.77 -10.83
CA ASP A 16 -24.58 -1.08 -9.71
C ASP A 16 -23.09 -0.92 -9.93
N LYS A 17 -22.56 0.21 -9.47
CA LYS A 17 -21.10 0.46 -9.44
C LYS A 17 -20.52 -0.14 -8.18
N VAL A 18 -19.57 -1.03 -8.36
CA VAL A 18 -18.82 -1.65 -7.24
C VAL A 18 -17.42 -1.08 -7.22
N ILE A 19 -17.01 -0.54 -6.07
CA ILE A 19 -15.69 0.06 -5.86
C ILE A 19 -14.89 -0.82 -4.90
N LEU A 20 -13.72 -1.28 -5.34
CA LEU A 20 -12.76 -1.98 -4.49
C LEU A 20 -11.84 -0.96 -3.81
N HIS A 21 -11.98 -0.82 -2.50
CA HIS A 21 -11.20 0.14 -1.72
C HIS A 21 -9.95 -0.52 -1.15
N TYR A 22 -8.88 -0.60 -1.94
CA TYR A 22 -7.63 -1.30 -1.59
C TYR A 22 -6.97 -0.81 -0.30
N HIS A 23 -7.13 0.48 0.04
CA HIS A 23 -6.63 0.99 1.31
C HIS A 23 -7.33 0.30 2.49
N ALA A 24 -8.65 0.19 2.48
CA ALA A 24 -9.39 -0.49 3.54
C ALA A 24 -8.99 -1.97 3.62
N VAL A 25 -8.91 -2.66 2.49
CA VAL A 25 -8.53 -4.08 2.45
C VAL A 25 -7.13 -4.33 3.03
N ASN A 26 -6.19 -3.41 2.80
CA ASN A 26 -4.83 -3.53 3.34
C ASN A 26 -4.72 -3.12 4.83
N HIS A 27 -5.83 -2.69 5.44
CA HIS A 27 -5.93 -2.34 6.86
C HIS A 27 -7.09 -3.09 7.54
N ASP A 28 -7.48 -4.24 6.98
CA ASP A 28 -8.52 -5.09 7.51
C ASP A 28 -8.02 -5.82 8.78
N GLU A 29 -8.67 -5.55 9.90
CA GLU A 29 -8.30 -6.12 11.21
C GLU A 29 -8.51 -7.63 11.26
N ASP A 30 -9.46 -8.18 10.53
CA ASP A 30 -9.68 -9.62 10.41
C ASP A 30 -8.50 -10.34 9.74
N VAL A 31 -7.72 -9.60 8.93
CA VAL A 31 -6.56 -10.12 8.20
C VAL A 31 -5.25 -9.77 8.90
N PHE A 32 -5.12 -8.53 9.37
CA PHE A 32 -3.84 -7.98 9.85
C PHE A 32 -3.79 -7.77 11.36
N GLY A 33 -4.91 -8.01 12.09
CA GLY A 33 -5.04 -7.84 13.54
C GLY A 33 -5.38 -6.40 13.94
N ASP A 34 -5.64 -6.22 15.25
CA ASP A 34 -6.11 -4.95 15.85
C ASP A 34 -5.18 -3.75 15.59
N ASP A 35 -3.94 -4.02 15.21
CA ASP A 35 -2.96 -3.00 14.89
C ASP A 35 -2.76 -2.81 13.36
N ALA A 36 -3.74 -3.19 12.55
CA ALA A 36 -3.69 -3.10 11.09
C ALA A 36 -3.32 -1.71 10.56
N MET A 37 -3.72 -0.64 11.28
CA MET A 37 -3.40 0.76 10.97
C MET A 37 -1.99 1.19 11.41
N VAL A 38 -1.29 0.37 12.20
CA VAL A 38 0.06 0.72 12.68
C VAL A 38 1.10 0.40 11.61
N PHE A 39 1.96 1.37 11.29
CA PHE A 39 3.09 1.11 10.42
C PHE A 39 4.15 0.29 11.16
N ASP A 40 4.27 -0.99 10.81
CA ASP A 40 5.20 -1.93 11.43
C ASP A 40 6.03 -2.66 10.36
N ILE A 41 7.31 -2.32 10.27
CA ILE A 41 8.26 -2.96 9.33
C ILE A 41 8.53 -4.45 9.66
N HIS A 42 8.17 -4.88 10.86
CA HIS A 42 8.33 -6.28 11.30
C HIS A 42 7.07 -7.13 11.12
N ARG A 43 5.99 -6.56 10.59
CA ARG A 43 4.71 -7.25 10.38
C ARG A 43 4.87 -8.60 9.67
N ALA A 44 5.77 -8.68 8.69
CA ALA A 44 6.05 -9.92 7.96
C ALA A 44 6.58 -11.08 8.83
N LYS A 45 7.09 -10.80 10.04
CA LYS A 45 7.57 -11.83 10.97
C LYS A 45 6.44 -12.50 11.75
N ARG A 46 5.27 -11.87 11.82
CA ARG A 46 4.11 -12.32 12.59
C ARG A 46 2.84 -12.55 11.78
N THR A 47 2.85 -12.15 10.50
CA THR A 47 1.73 -12.35 9.59
C THR A 47 2.15 -13.32 8.50
N ASP A 48 1.57 -14.50 8.51
CA ASP A 48 1.85 -15.52 7.51
C ASP A 48 1.49 -15.06 6.11
N ASN A 49 2.36 -15.33 5.16
CA ASN A 49 2.14 -14.97 3.76
C ASN A 49 1.76 -13.51 3.51
N LEU A 50 2.25 -12.56 4.32
CA LEU A 50 1.96 -11.13 4.18
C LEU A 50 1.97 -10.64 2.72
N PRO A 51 2.95 -10.99 1.86
CA PRO A 51 2.96 -10.54 0.46
C PRO A 51 1.75 -11.00 -0.36
N ARG A 52 1.10 -12.10 0.03
CA ARG A 52 -0.10 -12.62 -0.64
C ARG A 52 -1.39 -12.04 -0.07
N GLN A 53 -1.34 -11.51 1.13
CA GLN A 53 -2.49 -10.88 1.77
C GLN A 53 -2.67 -9.42 1.33
N LEU A 54 -1.58 -8.74 1.01
CA LEU A 54 -1.61 -7.38 0.50
C LEU A 54 -2.27 -7.31 -0.89
N ARG A 55 -3.16 -6.35 -1.05
CA ARG A 55 -3.91 -6.11 -2.29
C ARG A 55 -3.45 -4.88 -3.06
N SER A 56 -2.31 -4.31 -2.71
CA SER A 56 -1.76 -3.12 -3.37
C SER A 56 -1.52 -3.31 -4.88
N PHE A 57 -1.34 -4.53 -5.33
CA PHE A 57 -1.18 -4.89 -6.74
C PHE A 57 -2.45 -5.47 -7.38
N GLY A 58 -3.57 -5.37 -6.70
CA GLY A 58 -4.84 -5.93 -7.16
C GLY A 58 -4.99 -7.43 -6.95
N VAL A 59 -6.02 -7.98 -7.56
CA VAL A 59 -6.36 -9.42 -7.53
C VAL A 59 -7.01 -9.84 -8.84
N GLY A 60 -7.08 -11.16 -9.08
CA GLY A 60 -7.78 -11.74 -10.22
C GLY A 60 -7.09 -11.47 -11.56
N GLU A 61 -7.88 -11.41 -12.62
CA GLU A 61 -7.39 -11.31 -14.00
C GLU A 61 -6.64 -10.01 -14.30
N HIS A 62 -6.94 -8.94 -13.55
CA HIS A 62 -6.28 -7.64 -13.66
C HIS A 62 -5.15 -7.43 -12.65
N PHE A 63 -4.62 -8.51 -12.07
CA PHE A 63 -3.47 -8.44 -11.20
C PHE A 63 -2.29 -7.73 -11.89
N CYS A 64 -1.57 -6.87 -11.16
CA CYS A 64 -0.53 -6.03 -11.73
C CYS A 64 0.59 -6.86 -12.39
N LEU A 65 0.73 -6.75 -13.70
CA LEU A 65 1.78 -7.40 -14.48
C LEU A 65 3.19 -6.98 -14.02
N GLY A 66 3.35 -5.71 -13.65
CA GLY A 66 4.62 -5.12 -13.23
C GLY A 66 5.01 -5.36 -11.77
N MET A 67 4.26 -6.14 -10.99
CA MET A 67 4.49 -6.32 -9.55
C MET A 67 5.93 -6.73 -9.21
N ASN A 68 6.48 -7.69 -9.94
CA ASN A 68 7.83 -8.19 -9.68
C ASN A 68 8.90 -7.13 -9.96
N LEU A 69 8.72 -6.36 -11.03
CA LEU A 69 9.59 -5.23 -11.36
C LEU A 69 9.50 -4.14 -10.29
N ALA A 70 8.28 -3.73 -9.92
CA ALA A 70 8.06 -2.72 -8.89
C ALA A 70 8.69 -3.11 -7.54
N ARG A 71 8.54 -4.38 -7.13
CA ARG A 71 9.18 -4.89 -5.90
C ARG A 71 10.70 -4.89 -5.98
N MET A 72 11.25 -5.23 -7.13
CA MET A 72 12.69 -5.20 -7.37
C MET A 72 13.23 -3.76 -7.32
N GLU A 73 12.58 -2.83 -8.00
CA GLU A 73 12.94 -1.41 -7.99
C GLU A 73 12.88 -0.83 -6.57
N LEU A 74 11.78 -1.06 -5.84
CA LEU A 74 11.65 -0.60 -4.46
C LEU A 74 12.78 -1.15 -3.57
N ARG A 75 13.08 -2.44 -3.68
CA ARG A 75 14.16 -3.06 -2.91
C ARG A 75 15.50 -2.40 -3.19
N ILE A 76 15.87 -2.26 -4.46
CA ILE A 76 17.15 -1.66 -4.87
C ILE A 76 17.22 -0.20 -4.40
N ILE A 77 16.13 0.58 -4.58
CA ILE A 77 16.08 1.97 -4.13
C ILE A 77 16.31 2.05 -2.63
N PHE A 78 15.65 1.23 -1.82
CA PHE A 78 15.82 1.28 -0.37
C PHE A 78 17.19 0.75 0.08
N GLU A 79 17.73 -0.30 -0.56
CA GLU A 79 19.08 -0.81 -0.29
C GLU A 79 20.15 0.28 -0.54
N GLU A 80 19.99 1.09 -1.60
CA GLU A 80 20.91 2.17 -1.93
C GLU A 80 20.67 3.46 -1.14
N LEU A 81 19.41 3.78 -0.86
CA LEU A 81 19.02 5.06 -0.26
C LEU A 81 19.21 5.06 1.25
N LEU A 82 18.77 4.00 1.97
CA LEU A 82 18.77 3.98 3.43
C LEU A 82 20.16 4.17 4.06
N PRO A 83 21.24 3.58 3.54
CA PRO A 83 22.58 3.83 4.09
C PRO A 83 23.04 5.29 3.96
N ARG A 84 22.49 6.01 2.98
CA ARG A 84 22.84 7.41 2.67
C ARG A 84 21.98 8.41 3.43
N LEU A 85 20.78 8.01 3.86
CA LEU A 85 19.86 8.84 4.65
C LEU A 85 20.13 8.65 6.14
N ARG A 86 21.13 9.37 6.67
CA ARG A 86 21.43 9.32 8.10
C ARG A 86 20.53 10.27 8.86
N ASN A 87 19.95 9.79 9.98
CA ASN A 87 19.07 10.57 10.85
C ASN A 87 17.96 11.34 10.09
N PRO A 88 17.18 10.69 9.20
CA PRO A 88 16.15 11.40 8.44
C PRO A 88 15.08 11.93 9.38
N LYS A 89 14.65 13.18 9.15
CA LYS A 89 13.55 13.83 9.86
C LYS A 89 12.62 14.48 8.87
N LEU A 90 11.33 14.43 9.17
CA LEU A 90 10.34 15.19 8.41
C LEU A 90 10.56 16.69 8.69
N ASP A 91 10.66 17.49 7.62
CA ASP A 91 10.92 18.93 7.67
C ASP A 91 9.85 19.69 6.87
N GLY A 92 8.62 19.57 7.31
CA GLY A 92 7.48 20.23 6.72
C GLY A 92 6.26 19.34 6.60
N GLU A 93 5.23 19.86 5.93
CA GLU A 93 3.97 19.17 5.72
C GLU A 93 4.06 18.17 4.56
N ILE A 94 3.51 16.97 4.78
CA ILE A 94 3.33 16.00 3.70
C ILE A 94 2.09 16.41 2.90
N THR A 95 2.26 16.65 1.61
CA THR A 95 1.15 16.97 0.71
C THR A 95 0.83 15.79 -0.20
N TYR A 96 -0.45 15.64 -0.50
CA TYR A 96 -0.96 14.54 -1.32
C TYR A 96 -1.54 15.06 -2.63
N MET A 97 -1.51 14.23 -3.66
CA MET A 97 -2.23 14.52 -4.89
C MET A 97 -3.73 14.33 -4.68
N ARG A 98 -4.53 15.29 -5.17
CA ARG A 98 -5.99 15.11 -5.25
C ARG A 98 -6.31 14.18 -6.41
N ASN A 99 -6.43 12.89 -6.09
CA ASN A 99 -6.73 11.86 -7.06
C ASN A 99 -7.60 10.79 -6.38
N PHE A 100 -8.66 10.37 -7.04
CA PHE A 100 -9.53 9.30 -6.52
C PHE A 100 -9.03 7.90 -6.89
N PHE A 101 -8.09 7.79 -7.82
CA PHE A 101 -7.62 6.51 -8.34
C PHE A 101 -6.35 6.01 -7.64
N THR A 102 -5.45 6.92 -7.27
CA THR A 102 -4.20 6.58 -6.59
C THR A 102 -4.00 7.43 -5.34
N SER A 103 -3.53 6.82 -4.25
CA SER A 103 -3.05 7.55 -3.08
C SER A 103 -1.57 7.86 -3.28
N THR A 104 -1.26 9.09 -3.67
CA THR A 104 0.09 9.50 -4.06
C THR A 104 0.56 10.68 -3.22
N ILE A 105 1.73 10.55 -2.60
CA ILE A 105 2.42 11.66 -1.97
C ILE A 105 2.95 12.58 -3.07
N LYS A 106 2.60 13.87 -3.00
CA LYS A 106 3.09 14.91 -3.91
C LYS A 106 4.42 15.47 -3.46
N ALA A 107 4.56 15.74 -2.16
CA ALA A 107 5.79 16.21 -1.55
C ALA A 107 5.89 15.73 -0.10
N MET A 108 7.09 15.36 0.30
CA MET A 108 7.45 14.98 1.66
C MET A 108 8.85 15.55 1.96
N PRO A 109 8.92 16.80 2.43
CA PRO A 109 10.19 17.43 2.77
C PRO A 109 10.89 16.67 3.90
N ILE A 110 12.15 16.35 3.71
CA ILE A 110 12.98 15.71 4.74
C ILE A 110 14.32 16.41 4.85
N THR A 111 14.86 16.46 6.06
CA THR A 111 16.27 16.76 6.34
C THR A 111 16.99 15.50 6.76
N PHE A 112 18.26 15.39 6.48
CA PHE A 112 19.11 14.27 6.88
C PHE A 112 20.57 14.70 6.94
N ASP A 113 21.38 13.96 7.70
CA ASP A 113 22.83 14.18 7.73
C ASP A 113 23.44 13.59 6.46
N PRO A 114 24.23 14.38 5.70
CA PRO A 114 24.85 13.89 4.48
C PRO A 114 25.88 12.78 4.78
N GLU A 115 26.11 11.93 3.81
CA GLU A 115 27.18 10.94 3.85
C GLU A 115 28.54 11.67 3.97
N ILE A 116 29.32 11.33 4.99
CA ILE A 116 30.70 11.82 5.13
C ILE A 116 31.56 10.99 4.18
N LYS A 117 32.06 11.63 3.14
CA LYS A 117 33.05 11.04 2.22
C LYS A 117 34.39 10.82 2.89
#